data_d87d4f8e6c3eb2140efb9087d32c7106
#
_entry.id   d87d4f8e6c3eb2140efb9087d32c7106
#
_cell.length_a   1.000
_cell.length_b   1.000
_cell.length_c   1.000
_cell.angle_alpha   90.00
_cell.angle_beta   90.00
_cell.angle_gamma   90.00
#
_symmetry.space_group_name_H-M   'P 1'
#
loop_
_entity.id
_entity.type
_entity.pdbx_description
1 polymer ?
#
loop_
_entity_poly.entity_id
_entity_poly.type
_entity_poly.pdbx_seq_one_letter_code
_entity_poly.pdbx_strand_id
1 'polypeptide(L)'
;MKLTKTLLTTVLLGASVFSFHSTAWAIEQSQIIQVDQLYKQKDFKAMLAIVHPLAEQGDMIAQVLLGSMYENGLGVKQDDFETMKWYRKAAEQGYADAQNSLGVMYANGRGVKQDYFEAVKWYRKAAEQGDAKIQFNLGWKYANGEGIKRDDVEAVKWFRQAAEQGLARAQYNLGLMYDMGQGVKQDDVEAVKWFRKAAEQGYADAQVYLGLMYNLGKGVKENFYQACVWFQKAAEQEQPIGQQMLGSCYLYGNMWQKDRIQAKKWYGLACDNGNQKGCEAYGELNRGER
;
A
#
# COMPACT_ATOMS: atom_id res chain seq x y z
N MET A 1 14.13 -0.38 -4.26
CA MET A 1 13.21 0.35 -3.36
C MET A 1 13.96 1.60 -2.88
N LYS A 2 13.48 2.80 -3.15
CA LYS A 2 14.18 4.02 -2.70
C LYS A 2 14.17 4.02 -1.17
N LEU A 3 15.32 4.17 -0.53
CA LEU A 3 15.43 4.59 0.88
C LEU A 3 14.69 5.92 0.97
N THR A 4 13.42 5.81 1.22
CA THR A 4 12.58 6.97 1.33
C THR A 4 12.86 7.57 2.70
N LYS A 5 12.69 8.89 2.81
CA LYS A 5 12.62 9.64 4.09
C LYS A 5 11.89 8.87 5.20
N THR A 6 11.04 7.91 4.82
CA THR A 6 10.23 7.07 5.68
C THR A 6 11.07 6.10 6.54
N LEU A 7 12.15 5.50 6.05
CA LEU A 7 12.95 4.54 6.85
C LEU A 7 13.70 5.27 7.97
N LEU A 8 14.32 6.41 7.68
CA LEU A 8 14.98 7.23 8.71
C LEU A 8 13.98 7.86 9.68
N THR A 9 12.79 8.29 9.20
CA THR A 9 11.76 8.85 10.09
C THR A 9 11.05 7.77 10.91
N THR A 10 10.87 6.56 10.41
CA THR A 10 10.27 5.45 11.17
C THR A 10 11.24 4.96 12.26
N VAL A 11 12.53 4.93 11.98
CA VAL A 11 13.59 4.62 12.95
C VAL A 11 13.66 5.70 14.05
N LEU A 12 13.52 6.99 13.68
CA LEU A 12 13.51 8.10 14.65
C LEU A 12 12.27 8.11 15.56
N LEU A 13 11.12 7.66 15.08
CA LEU A 13 9.86 7.63 15.85
C LEU A 13 9.68 6.31 16.62
N GLY A 14 10.27 5.20 16.15
CA GLY A 14 10.18 3.89 16.81
C GLY A 14 11.09 3.74 18.03
N ALA A 15 12.14 4.52 18.15
CA ALA A 15 13.08 4.45 19.29
C ALA A 15 12.49 4.95 20.63
N SER A 16 11.31 5.58 20.62
CA SER A 16 10.71 6.17 21.82
C SER A 16 9.81 5.22 22.65
N VAL A 17 9.58 3.96 22.23
CA VAL A 17 8.56 3.09 22.84
C VAL A 17 9.13 1.82 23.51
N PHE A 18 10.39 1.47 23.29
CA PHE A 18 10.98 0.27 23.93
C PHE A 18 12.00 0.62 25.01
N SER A 19 11.48 0.90 26.21
CA SER A 19 12.25 0.80 27.45
C SER A 19 12.41 -0.67 27.84
N PHE A 20 13.37 -1.38 27.26
CA PHE A 20 13.88 -2.61 27.83
C PHE A 20 15.34 -2.45 28.21
N HIS A 21 15.60 -2.61 29.49
CA HIS A 21 16.92 -2.66 30.11
C HIS A 21 17.72 -3.82 29.53
N SER A 22 18.56 -3.54 28.54
CA SER A 22 19.78 -4.30 28.33
C SER A 22 20.86 -3.31 27.93
N THR A 23 21.76 -3.09 28.87
CA THR A 23 23.00 -2.34 28.71
C THR A 23 23.94 -3.10 27.80
N ALA A 24 23.82 -2.96 26.50
CA ALA A 24 24.88 -3.14 25.51
C ALA A 24 24.33 -2.88 24.10
N TRP A 25 24.91 -1.91 23.39
CA TRP A 25 24.90 -1.85 21.93
C TRP A 25 23.62 -1.33 21.22
N ALA A 26 22.93 -0.35 21.77
CA ALA A 26 21.98 0.45 21.00
C ALA A 26 22.69 1.68 20.42
N ILE A 27 22.46 1.95 19.13
CA ILE A 27 22.88 3.23 18.53
C ILE A 27 22.36 4.38 19.39
N GLU A 28 23.26 5.24 19.86
CA GLU A 28 22.86 6.38 20.70
C GLU A 28 22.04 7.39 19.87
N GLN A 29 21.12 8.11 20.53
CA GLN A 29 20.32 9.13 19.87
C GLN A 29 21.18 10.17 19.12
N SER A 30 22.33 10.50 19.65
CA SER A 30 23.32 11.39 19.02
C SER A 30 23.86 10.87 17.69
N GLN A 31 24.12 9.58 17.61
CA GLN A 31 24.62 8.90 16.40
C GLN A 31 23.52 8.78 15.34
N ILE A 32 22.26 8.56 15.74
CA ILE A 32 21.12 8.56 14.82
C ILE A 32 20.97 9.93 14.15
N ILE A 33 21.04 11.01 14.93
CA ILE A 33 20.98 12.38 14.42
C ILE A 33 22.14 12.65 13.46
N GLN A 34 23.35 12.22 13.80
CA GLN A 34 24.52 12.40 12.96
C GLN A 34 24.40 11.62 11.64
N VAL A 35 23.93 10.39 11.67
CA VAL A 35 23.69 9.56 10.48
C VAL A 35 22.64 10.20 9.57
N ASP A 36 21.55 10.76 10.13
CA ASP A 36 20.53 11.49 9.35
C ASP A 36 21.10 12.76 8.69
N GLN A 37 21.93 13.51 9.39
CA GLN A 37 22.62 14.69 8.84
C GLN A 37 23.55 14.32 7.69
N LEU A 38 24.38 13.29 7.86
CA LEU A 38 25.29 12.79 6.83
C LEU A 38 24.54 12.26 5.60
N TYR A 39 23.41 11.58 5.82
CA TYR A 39 22.54 11.15 4.73
C TYR A 39 22.00 12.33 3.92
N LYS A 40 21.52 13.41 4.59
CA LYS A 40 21.04 14.64 3.94
C LYS A 40 22.14 15.37 3.18
N GLN A 41 23.37 15.34 3.69
CA GLN A 41 24.56 15.92 3.06
C GLN A 41 25.12 15.02 1.94
N LYS A 42 24.61 13.80 1.79
CA LYS A 42 25.11 12.76 0.87
C LYS A 42 26.56 12.35 1.15
N ASP A 43 27.03 12.56 2.38
CA ASP A 43 28.34 12.04 2.82
C ASP A 43 28.21 10.60 3.30
N PHE A 44 28.02 9.72 2.33
CA PHE A 44 27.84 8.29 2.60
C PHE A 44 29.12 7.59 3.08
N LYS A 45 30.30 8.16 2.84
CA LYS A 45 31.56 7.61 3.37
C LYS A 45 31.67 7.84 4.88
N ALA A 46 31.37 9.06 5.33
CA ALA A 46 31.33 9.36 6.76
C ALA A 46 30.20 8.59 7.46
N MET A 47 29.04 8.45 6.82
CA MET A 47 27.93 7.62 7.32
C MET A 47 28.36 6.17 7.50
N LEU A 48 29.06 5.56 6.53
CA LEU A 48 29.58 4.21 6.60
C LEU A 48 30.54 4.01 7.77
N ALA A 49 31.42 4.98 8.03
CA ALA A 49 32.40 4.91 9.12
C ALA A 49 31.72 4.82 10.50
N ILE A 50 30.48 5.34 10.64
CA ILE A 50 29.68 5.22 11.87
C ILE A 50 28.86 3.93 11.87
N VAL A 51 28.17 3.64 10.76
CA VAL A 51 27.18 2.55 10.68
C VAL A 51 27.87 1.17 10.71
N HIS A 52 29.00 1.01 10.02
CA HIS A 52 29.64 -0.29 9.87
C HIS A 52 30.10 -0.91 11.21
N PRO A 53 30.84 -0.21 12.08
CA PRO A 53 31.26 -0.80 13.37
C PRO A 53 30.07 -1.10 14.29
N LEU A 54 28.99 -0.30 14.26
CA LEU A 54 27.79 -0.57 15.04
C LEU A 54 27.05 -1.82 14.55
N ALA A 55 26.97 -2.00 13.23
CA ALA A 55 26.37 -3.21 12.62
C ALA A 55 27.18 -4.48 12.97
N GLU A 56 28.51 -4.39 13.00
CA GLU A 56 29.38 -5.49 13.43
C GLU A 56 29.21 -5.83 14.91
N GLN A 57 28.97 -4.84 15.73
CA GLN A 57 28.66 -5.01 17.16
C GLN A 57 27.26 -5.58 17.42
N GLY A 58 26.44 -5.74 16.38
CA GLY A 58 25.14 -6.38 16.49
C GLY A 58 23.96 -5.40 16.57
N ASP A 59 24.19 -4.08 16.48
CA ASP A 59 23.08 -3.12 16.46
C ASP A 59 22.16 -3.38 15.28
N MET A 60 20.89 -3.67 15.57
CA MET A 60 19.89 -4.08 14.60
C MET A 60 19.61 -2.97 13.57
N ILE A 61 19.55 -1.71 14.01
CA ILE A 61 19.30 -0.56 13.15
C ILE A 61 20.47 -0.31 12.22
N ALA A 62 21.70 -0.36 12.77
CA ALA A 62 22.90 -0.23 11.98
C ALA A 62 23.04 -1.36 10.92
N GLN A 63 22.63 -2.59 11.26
CA GLN A 63 22.59 -3.69 10.29
C GLN A 63 21.64 -3.43 9.14
N VAL A 64 20.43 -2.89 9.43
CA VAL A 64 19.48 -2.50 8.39
C VAL A 64 20.03 -1.37 7.52
N LEU A 65 20.62 -0.35 8.13
CA LEU A 65 21.24 0.77 7.41
C LEU A 65 22.38 0.29 6.52
N LEU A 66 23.26 -0.56 7.04
CA LEU A 66 24.39 -1.10 6.28
C LEU A 66 23.92 -1.98 5.11
N GLY A 67 22.93 -2.85 5.33
CA GLY A 67 22.30 -3.62 4.27
C GLY A 67 21.74 -2.71 3.17
N SER A 68 21.07 -1.64 3.56
CA SER A 68 20.53 -0.65 2.62
C SER A 68 21.63 0.16 1.91
N MET A 69 22.74 0.44 2.57
CA MET A 69 23.92 1.09 1.92
C MET A 69 24.49 0.19 0.82
N TYR A 70 24.62 -1.11 1.05
CA TYR A 70 25.04 -2.07 0.03
C TYR A 70 23.98 -2.24 -1.08
N GLU A 71 22.68 -2.26 -0.73
CA GLU A 71 21.59 -2.36 -1.73
C GLU A 71 21.61 -1.20 -2.73
N ASN A 72 21.96 0.00 -2.27
CA ASN A 72 21.86 1.23 -3.08
C ASN A 72 23.24 1.76 -3.53
N GLY A 73 24.34 1.12 -3.14
CA GLY A 73 25.69 1.59 -3.45
C GLY A 73 26.05 2.92 -2.75
N LEU A 74 25.57 3.13 -1.53
CA LEU A 74 25.79 4.37 -0.77
C LEU A 74 27.09 4.29 0.06
N GLY A 75 28.14 4.95 -0.40
CA GLY A 75 29.47 4.92 0.24
C GLY A 75 30.23 3.60 0.08
N VAL A 76 29.60 2.61 -0.50
CA VAL A 76 30.14 1.28 -0.84
C VAL A 76 29.73 0.91 -2.26
N LYS A 77 30.41 -0.07 -2.88
CA LYS A 77 29.94 -0.66 -4.12
C LYS A 77 28.66 -1.46 -3.85
N GLN A 78 27.65 -1.32 -4.73
CA GLN A 78 26.44 -2.11 -4.63
C GLN A 78 26.76 -3.61 -4.63
N ASP A 79 26.18 -4.35 -3.67
CA ASP A 79 26.43 -5.78 -3.49
C ASP A 79 25.20 -6.45 -2.86
N ASP A 80 24.49 -7.26 -3.65
CA ASP A 80 23.29 -7.96 -3.19
C ASP A 80 23.61 -9.07 -2.17
N PHE A 81 24.83 -9.63 -2.19
CA PHE A 81 25.22 -10.65 -1.22
C PHE A 81 25.47 -10.01 0.17
N GLU A 82 26.21 -8.91 0.23
CA GLU A 82 26.39 -8.15 1.49
C GLU A 82 25.04 -7.57 1.97
N THR A 83 24.19 -7.07 1.07
CA THR A 83 22.81 -6.64 1.40
C THR A 83 22.06 -7.75 2.13
N MET A 84 22.04 -8.94 1.55
CA MET A 84 21.35 -10.09 2.13
C MET A 84 21.91 -10.50 3.49
N LYS A 85 23.21 -10.51 3.62
CA LYS A 85 23.92 -10.87 4.85
C LYS A 85 23.53 -9.94 6.01
N TRP A 86 23.48 -8.63 5.76
CA TRP A 86 23.15 -7.65 6.79
C TRP A 86 21.67 -7.64 7.10
N TYR A 87 20.80 -7.71 6.09
CA TYR A 87 19.34 -7.83 6.34
C TYR A 87 19.01 -9.11 7.10
N ARG A 88 19.71 -10.24 6.84
CA ARG A 88 19.51 -11.49 7.58
C ARG A 88 19.81 -11.32 9.06
N LYS A 89 20.94 -10.70 9.40
CA LYS A 89 21.30 -10.44 10.81
C LYS A 89 20.20 -9.63 11.53
N ALA A 90 19.71 -8.57 10.91
CA ALA A 90 18.62 -7.77 11.48
C ALA A 90 17.28 -8.53 11.56
N ALA A 91 16.97 -9.33 10.53
CA ALA A 91 15.75 -10.13 10.47
C ALA A 91 15.71 -11.25 11.52
N GLU A 92 16.85 -11.85 11.80
CA GLU A 92 17.02 -12.87 12.86
C GLU A 92 16.83 -12.27 14.25
N GLN A 93 17.14 -10.98 14.42
CA GLN A 93 16.84 -10.21 15.63
C GLN A 93 15.37 -9.76 15.72
N GLY A 94 14.55 -10.03 14.68
CA GLY A 94 13.12 -9.75 14.68
C GLY A 94 12.71 -8.47 13.95
N TYR A 95 13.60 -7.75 13.25
CA TYR A 95 13.21 -6.51 12.57
C TYR A 95 12.31 -6.80 11.35
N ALA A 96 11.05 -6.37 11.43
CA ALA A 96 10.02 -6.72 10.46
C ALA A 96 10.33 -6.26 9.02
N ASP A 97 10.86 -5.05 8.84
CA ASP A 97 11.22 -4.54 7.51
C ASP A 97 12.38 -5.34 6.90
N ALA A 98 13.36 -5.77 7.72
CA ALA A 98 14.45 -6.63 7.24
C ALA A 98 13.93 -8.04 6.88
N GLN A 99 12.99 -8.59 7.65
CA GLN A 99 12.32 -9.84 7.31
C GLN A 99 11.56 -9.73 5.98
N ASN A 100 10.80 -8.65 5.79
CA ASN A 100 10.13 -8.38 4.52
C ASN A 100 11.13 -8.23 3.36
N SER A 101 12.25 -7.51 3.58
CA SER A 101 13.30 -7.34 2.57
C SER A 101 13.96 -8.67 2.19
N LEU A 102 14.24 -9.54 3.16
CA LEU A 102 14.71 -10.90 2.90
C LEU A 102 13.72 -11.70 2.05
N GLY A 103 12.43 -11.60 2.37
CA GLY A 103 11.39 -12.23 1.57
C GLY A 103 11.45 -11.78 0.10
N VAL A 104 11.63 -10.47 -0.15
CA VAL A 104 11.81 -9.91 -1.50
C VAL A 104 13.08 -10.43 -2.17
N MET A 105 14.20 -10.52 -1.44
CA MET A 105 15.47 -11.00 -1.99
C MET A 105 15.40 -12.48 -2.37
N TYR A 106 14.80 -13.34 -1.54
CA TYR A 106 14.56 -14.73 -1.88
C TYR A 106 13.60 -14.90 -3.07
N ALA A 107 12.50 -14.10 -3.10
CA ALA A 107 11.52 -14.16 -4.20
C ALA A 107 12.12 -13.80 -5.56
N ASN A 108 13.12 -12.90 -5.58
CA ASN A 108 13.75 -12.41 -6.81
C ASN A 108 15.13 -13.04 -7.11
N GLY A 109 15.66 -13.88 -6.21
CA GLY A 109 17.00 -14.45 -6.37
C GLY A 109 18.12 -13.41 -6.28
N ARG A 110 17.95 -12.35 -5.45
CA ARG A 110 18.95 -11.29 -5.26
C ARG A 110 19.91 -11.67 -4.14
N GLY A 111 21.19 -11.79 -4.45
CA GLY A 111 22.23 -12.20 -3.48
C GLY A 111 22.10 -13.65 -2.99
N VAL A 112 21.12 -14.41 -3.52
CA VAL A 112 20.84 -15.80 -3.16
C VAL A 112 20.09 -16.47 -4.31
N LYS A 113 20.13 -17.82 -4.37
CA LYS A 113 19.26 -18.56 -5.28
C LYS A 113 17.79 -18.27 -4.96
N GLN A 114 16.98 -18.02 -5.99
CA GLN A 114 15.54 -17.81 -5.86
C GLN A 114 14.89 -18.98 -5.11
N ASP A 115 14.12 -18.65 -4.09
CA ASP A 115 13.39 -19.61 -3.25
C ASP A 115 12.11 -18.99 -2.70
N TYR A 116 11.00 -19.36 -3.32
CA TYR A 116 9.66 -18.86 -2.93
C TYR A 116 9.21 -19.38 -1.55
N PHE A 117 9.67 -20.55 -1.13
CA PHE A 117 9.33 -21.10 0.17
C PHE A 117 9.99 -20.29 1.30
N GLU A 118 11.28 -20.00 1.19
CA GLU A 118 11.95 -19.12 2.14
C GLU A 118 11.39 -17.68 2.07
N ALA A 119 11.02 -17.17 0.88
CA ALA A 119 10.36 -15.87 0.75
C ALA A 119 9.08 -15.79 1.58
N VAL A 120 8.17 -16.75 1.43
CA VAL A 120 6.91 -16.83 2.21
C VAL A 120 7.17 -16.88 3.71
N LYS A 121 8.13 -17.69 4.14
CA LYS A 121 8.49 -17.82 5.55
C LYS A 121 8.91 -16.48 6.17
N TRP A 122 9.72 -15.72 5.46
CA TRP A 122 10.16 -14.41 5.92
C TRP A 122 9.03 -13.36 5.87
N TYR A 123 8.21 -13.35 4.79
CA TYR A 123 7.03 -12.49 4.73
C TYR A 123 6.04 -12.73 5.86
N ARG A 124 5.78 -14.02 6.19
CA ARG A 124 4.89 -14.38 7.30
C ARG A 124 5.44 -13.89 8.63
N LYS A 125 6.73 -14.13 8.92
CA LYS A 125 7.37 -13.62 10.15
C LYS A 125 7.22 -12.10 10.30
N ALA A 126 7.40 -11.36 9.21
CA ALA A 126 7.23 -9.92 9.23
C ALA A 126 5.78 -9.50 9.49
N ALA A 127 4.80 -10.14 8.82
CA ALA A 127 3.38 -9.82 8.92
C ALA A 127 2.77 -10.22 10.29
N GLU A 128 3.28 -11.28 10.91
CA GLU A 128 2.88 -11.76 12.24
C GLU A 128 3.23 -10.76 13.36
N GLN A 129 4.15 -9.83 13.10
CA GLN A 129 4.47 -8.74 14.04
C GLN A 129 3.40 -7.65 14.09
N GLY A 130 2.40 -7.70 13.21
CA GLY A 130 1.19 -6.90 13.32
C GLY A 130 1.16 -5.62 12.47
N ASP A 131 2.21 -5.25 11.75
CA ASP A 131 2.16 -4.06 10.88
C ASP A 131 1.16 -4.24 9.74
N ALA A 132 0.16 -3.35 9.69
CA ALA A 132 -0.94 -3.43 8.72
C ALA A 132 -0.46 -3.31 7.26
N LYS A 133 0.61 -2.57 6.99
CA LYS A 133 1.14 -2.42 5.62
C LYS A 133 1.84 -3.70 5.18
N ILE A 134 2.59 -4.33 6.08
CA ILE A 134 3.27 -5.61 5.80
C ILE A 134 2.22 -6.72 5.60
N GLN A 135 1.20 -6.77 6.45
CA GLN A 135 0.07 -7.69 6.29
C GLN A 135 -0.65 -7.49 4.96
N PHE A 136 -0.95 -6.24 4.59
CA PHE A 136 -1.52 -5.92 3.28
C PHE A 136 -0.63 -6.40 2.13
N ASN A 137 0.68 -6.14 2.19
CA ASN A 137 1.62 -6.56 1.16
C ASN A 137 1.67 -8.08 1.00
N LEU A 138 1.61 -8.82 2.11
CA LEU A 138 1.55 -10.28 2.06
C LEU A 138 0.23 -10.78 1.46
N GLY A 139 -0.91 -10.18 1.86
CA GLY A 139 -2.21 -10.46 1.26
C GLY A 139 -2.21 -10.21 -0.25
N TRP A 140 -1.63 -9.09 -0.69
CA TRP A 140 -1.48 -8.76 -2.10
C TRP A 140 -0.64 -9.79 -2.87
N LYS A 141 0.47 -10.22 -2.30
CA LYS A 141 1.30 -11.29 -2.92
C LYS A 141 0.54 -12.59 -3.08
N TYR A 142 -0.22 -13.00 -2.07
CA TYR A 142 -1.08 -14.18 -2.18
C TYR A 142 -2.18 -14.03 -3.24
N ALA A 143 -2.85 -12.87 -3.30
CA ALA A 143 -3.91 -12.60 -4.27
C ALA A 143 -3.42 -12.63 -5.72
N ASN A 144 -2.19 -12.15 -5.97
CA ASN A 144 -1.63 -12.02 -7.32
C ASN A 144 -0.64 -13.15 -7.69
N GLY A 145 -0.21 -13.96 -6.73
CA GLY A 145 0.85 -14.95 -6.98
C GLY A 145 2.23 -14.32 -7.19
N GLU A 146 2.48 -13.14 -6.63
CA GLU A 146 3.75 -12.42 -6.79
C GLU A 146 4.85 -13.00 -5.90
N GLY A 147 5.72 -13.82 -6.47
CA GLY A 147 6.82 -14.46 -5.74
C GLY A 147 6.38 -15.52 -4.73
N ILE A 148 5.12 -15.94 -4.79
CA ILE A 148 4.52 -17.03 -4.02
C ILE A 148 3.38 -17.64 -4.83
N LYS A 149 2.97 -18.87 -4.49
CA LYS A 149 1.78 -19.47 -5.12
C LYS A 149 0.54 -18.66 -4.72
N ARG A 150 -0.30 -18.32 -5.70
CA ARG A 150 -1.58 -17.65 -5.47
C ARG A 150 -2.44 -18.48 -4.49
N ASP A 151 -2.99 -17.81 -3.50
CA ASP A 151 -3.89 -18.37 -2.50
C ASP A 151 -4.86 -17.28 -2.01
N ASP A 152 -6.05 -17.28 -2.57
CA ASP A 152 -7.06 -16.27 -2.28
C ASP A 152 -7.57 -16.38 -0.82
N VAL A 153 -7.52 -17.56 -0.19
CA VAL A 153 -7.90 -17.74 1.22
C VAL A 153 -6.89 -17.07 2.16
N GLU A 154 -5.61 -17.31 1.91
CA GLU A 154 -4.56 -16.61 2.67
C GLU A 154 -4.59 -15.09 2.39
N ALA A 155 -4.87 -14.67 1.15
CA ALA A 155 -5.04 -13.25 0.83
C ALA A 155 -6.14 -12.59 1.68
N VAL A 156 -7.31 -13.19 1.76
CA VAL A 156 -8.44 -12.71 2.60
C VAL A 156 -8.03 -12.60 4.05
N LYS A 157 -7.34 -13.60 4.59
CA LYS A 157 -6.86 -13.59 5.98
C LYS A 157 -5.97 -12.39 6.28
N TRP A 158 -4.98 -12.14 5.44
CA TRP A 158 -4.03 -11.04 5.64
C TRP A 158 -4.66 -9.68 5.36
N PHE A 159 -5.50 -9.56 4.32
CA PHE A 159 -6.27 -8.33 4.09
C PHE A 159 -7.19 -8.01 5.26
N ARG A 160 -7.84 -9.01 5.87
CA ARG A 160 -8.71 -8.81 7.03
C ARG A 160 -7.94 -8.25 8.22
N GLN A 161 -6.79 -8.83 8.55
CA GLN A 161 -5.96 -8.32 9.66
C GLN A 161 -5.54 -6.87 9.44
N ALA A 162 -5.11 -6.51 8.25
CA ALA A 162 -4.75 -5.14 7.90
C ALA A 162 -5.97 -4.19 7.87
N ALA A 163 -7.13 -4.68 7.40
CA ALA A 163 -8.38 -3.92 7.32
C ALA A 163 -8.98 -3.62 8.69
N GLU A 164 -8.88 -4.56 9.63
CA GLU A 164 -9.32 -4.40 11.02
C GLU A 164 -8.48 -3.36 11.77
N GLN A 165 -7.22 -3.18 11.38
CA GLN A 165 -6.35 -2.10 11.86
C GLN A 165 -6.63 -0.74 11.20
N GLY A 166 -7.60 -0.67 10.29
CA GLY A 166 -8.03 0.59 9.66
C GLY A 166 -7.33 0.92 8.34
N LEU A 167 -6.47 0.07 7.77
CA LEU A 167 -5.81 0.37 6.50
C LEU A 167 -6.83 0.39 5.35
N ALA A 168 -7.14 1.59 4.83
CA ALA A 168 -8.19 1.81 3.82
C ALA A 168 -7.99 0.93 2.55
N ARG A 169 -6.74 0.80 2.08
CA ARG A 169 -6.43 -0.06 0.94
C ARG A 169 -6.74 -1.53 1.21
N ALA A 170 -6.49 -2.02 2.43
CA ALA A 170 -6.83 -3.38 2.82
C ALA A 170 -8.35 -3.58 2.94
N GLN A 171 -9.06 -2.60 3.48
CA GLN A 171 -10.52 -2.60 3.54
C GLN A 171 -11.15 -2.66 2.14
N TYR A 172 -10.66 -1.87 1.21
CA TYR A 172 -11.09 -1.91 -0.19
C TYR A 172 -10.86 -3.28 -0.82
N ASN A 173 -9.65 -3.84 -0.71
CA ASN A 173 -9.34 -5.15 -1.28
C ASN A 173 -10.16 -6.28 -0.63
N LEU A 174 -10.36 -6.24 0.68
CA LEU A 174 -11.23 -7.19 1.36
C LEU A 174 -12.69 -7.07 0.88
N GLY A 175 -13.17 -5.85 0.63
CA GLY A 175 -14.47 -5.60 0.00
C GLY A 175 -14.57 -6.27 -1.37
N LEU A 176 -13.55 -6.15 -2.22
CA LEU A 176 -13.49 -6.83 -3.52
C LEU A 176 -13.52 -8.35 -3.39
N MET A 177 -12.77 -8.93 -2.44
CA MET A 177 -12.77 -10.37 -2.21
C MET A 177 -14.17 -10.88 -1.86
N TYR A 178 -14.92 -10.15 -1.02
CA TYR A 178 -16.31 -10.48 -0.71
C TYR A 178 -17.26 -10.28 -1.89
N ASP A 179 -17.10 -9.18 -2.65
CA ASP A 179 -17.94 -8.90 -3.83
C ASP A 179 -17.80 -9.96 -4.91
N MET A 180 -16.57 -10.48 -5.11
CA MET A 180 -16.27 -11.49 -6.14
C MET A 180 -16.36 -12.94 -5.63
N GLY A 181 -16.46 -13.17 -4.33
CA GLY A 181 -16.39 -14.51 -3.74
C GLY A 181 -15.02 -15.17 -3.90
N GLN A 182 -13.94 -14.39 -3.87
CA GLN A 182 -12.58 -14.90 -4.02
C GLN A 182 -11.97 -15.20 -2.63
N GLY A 183 -11.60 -16.45 -2.39
CA GLY A 183 -11.04 -16.91 -1.11
C GLY A 183 -12.01 -16.86 0.07
N VAL A 184 -13.24 -16.39 -0.16
CA VAL A 184 -14.33 -16.28 0.81
C VAL A 184 -15.65 -16.44 0.06
N LYS A 185 -16.71 -16.89 0.77
CA LYS A 185 -18.06 -16.91 0.18
C LYS A 185 -18.48 -15.50 -0.19
N GLN A 186 -19.03 -15.33 -1.38
CA GLN A 186 -19.55 -14.04 -1.84
C GLN A 186 -20.58 -13.50 -0.84
N ASP A 187 -20.40 -12.23 -0.46
CA ASP A 187 -21.30 -11.54 0.47
C ASP A 187 -21.28 -10.05 0.17
N ASP A 188 -22.30 -9.59 -0.55
CA ASP A 188 -22.41 -8.20 -0.98
C ASP A 188 -22.63 -7.24 0.20
N VAL A 189 -23.22 -7.71 1.32
CA VAL A 189 -23.43 -6.90 2.53
C VAL A 189 -22.09 -6.65 3.23
N GLU A 190 -21.26 -7.68 3.38
CA GLU A 190 -19.90 -7.52 3.91
C GLU A 190 -19.03 -6.68 2.96
N ALA A 191 -19.17 -6.84 1.64
CA ALA A 191 -18.47 -6.00 0.67
C ALA A 191 -18.79 -4.50 0.88
N VAL A 192 -20.07 -4.15 0.96
CA VAL A 192 -20.54 -2.77 1.24
C VAL A 192 -19.96 -2.23 2.55
N LYS A 193 -19.93 -3.04 3.60
CA LYS A 193 -19.39 -2.65 4.90
C LYS A 193 -17.91 -2.27 4.81
N TRP A 194 -17.12 -3.06 4.10
CA TRP A 194 -15.69 -2.80 3.94
C TRP A 194 -15.41 -1.65 2.98
N PHE A 195 -16.14 -1.56 1.84
CA PHE A 195 -16.05 -0.41 0.95
C PHE A 195 -16.41 0.90 1.67
N ARG A 196 -17.44 0.89 2.53
CA ARG A 196 -17.84 2.07 3.30
C ARG A 196 -16.73 2.54 4.23
N LYS A 197 -16.11 1.64 4.99
CA LYS A 197 -14.99 1.98 5.87
C LYS A 197 -13.84 2.63 5.11
N ALA A 198 -13.47 2.11 3.95
CA ALA A 198 -12.42 2.69 3.11
C ALA A 198 -12.85 4.03 2.48
N ALA A 199 -14.10 4.13 2.00
CA ALA A 199 -14.65 5.33 1.38
C ALA A 199 -14.76 6.51 2.36
N GLU A 200 -15.13 6.25 3.61
CA GLU A 200 -15.18 7.23 4.70
C GLU A 200 -13.81 7.78 5.06
N GLN A 201 -12.75 7.01 4.85
CA GLN A 201 -11.35 7.47 4.96
C GLN A 201 -10.86 8.25 3.73
N GLY A 202 -11.71 8.44 2.72
CA GLY A 202 -11.35 9.16 1.50
C GLY A 202 -10.72 8.30 0.40
N TYR A 203 -10.71 6.97 0.50
CA TYR A 203 -10.14 6.12 -0.54
C TYR A 203 -11.02 6.16 -1.80
N ALA A 204 -10.55 6.83 -2.85
CA ALA A 204 -11.35 7.18 -4.03
C ALA A 204 -11.94 5.97 -4.75
N ASP A 205 -11.16 4.88 -4.91
CA ASP A 205 -11.68 3.66 -5.54
C ASP A 205 -12.82 3.03 -4.72
N ALA A 206 -12.71 3.03 -3.39
CA ALA A 206 -13.78 2.54 -2.52
C ALA A 206 -15.03 3.42 -2.58
N GLN A 207 -14.88 4.74 -2.76
CA GLN A 207 -16.01 5.65 -2.99
C GLN A 207 -16.76 5.31 -4.28
N VAL A 208 -16.01 5.01 -5.36
CA VAL A 208 -16.62 4.54 -6.62
C VAL A 208 -17.38 3.24 -6.40
N TYR A 209 -16.74 2.23 -5.78
CA TYR A 209 -17.40 0.94 -5.58
C TYR A 209 -18.61 1.04 -4.66
N LEU A 210 -18.54 1.81 -3.57
CA LEU A 210 -19.70 2.06 -2.71
C LEU A 210 -20.83 2.76 -3.46
N GLY A 211 -20.50 3.72 -4.32
CA GLY A 211 -21.45 4.37 -5.22
C GLY A 211 -22.13 3.37 -6.17
N LEU A 212 -21.35 2.45 -6.76
CA LEU A 212 -21.88 1.38 -7.62
C LEU A 212 -22.81 0.42 -6.85
N MET A 213 -22.46 0.04 -5.61
CA MET A 213 -23.31 -0.81 -4.76
C MET A 213 -24.65 -0.14 -4.48
N TYR A 214 -24.67 1.15 -4.16
CA TYR A 214 -25.92 1.92 -4.02
C TYR A 214 -26.70 2.05 -5.32
N ASN A 215 -26.02 2.24 -6.45
CA ASN A 215 -26.66 2.37 -7.76
C ASN A 215 -27.33 1.09 -8.23
N LEU A 216 -26.78 -0.07 -7.84
CA LEU A 216 -27.28 -1.40 -8.23
C LEU A 216 -28.16 -2.06 -7.17
N GLY A 217 -28.31 -1.48 -5.99
CA GLY A 217 -28.98 -2.12 -4.87
C GLY A 217 -28.29 -3.41 -4.40
N LYS A 218 -26.97 -3.51 -4.59
CA LYS A 218 -26.19 -4.72 -4.29
C LYS A 218 -25.66 -4.65 -2.86
N GLY A 219 -26.08 -5.56 -1.99
CA GLY A 219 -25.74 -5.58 -0.56
C GLY A 219 -26.28 -4.40 0.26
N VAL A 220 -26.98 -3.48 -0.37
CA VAL A 220 -27.61 -2.30 0.22
C VAL A 220 -28.86 -1.92 -0.59
N LYS A 221 -29.83 -1.27 0.03
CA LYS A 221 -31.00 -0.78 -0.70
C LYS A 221 -30.57 0.22 -1.78
N GLU A 222 -31.08 0.04 -3.00
CA GLU A 222 -30.85 0.94 -4.13
C GLU A 222 -31.14 2.40 -3.74
N ASN A 223 -30.20 3.28 -4.07
CA ASN A 223 -30.30 4.70 -3.78
C ASN A 223 -29.41 5.53 -4.70
N PHE A 224 -29.96 6.02 -5.79
CA PHE A 224 -29.25 6.81 -6.79
C PHE A 224 -28.69 8.13 -6.23
N TYR A 225 -29.38 8.75 -5.27
CA TYR A 225 -28.87 9.94 -4.61
C TYR A 225 -27.55 9.64 -3.86
N GLN A 226 -27.57 8.59 -3.03
CA GLN A 226 -26.35 8.18 -2.31
C GLN A 226 -25.22 7.75 -3.25
N ALA A 227 -25.55 7.07 -4.34
CA ALA A 227 -24.58 6.71 -5.37
C ALA A 227 -23.87 7.97 -5.92
N CYS A 228 -24.65 8.99 -6.30
CA CYS A 228 -24.10 10.24 -6.84
C CYS A 228 -23.26 11.02 -5.81
N VAL A 229 -23.64 11.01 -4.53
CA VAL A 229 -22.85 11.62 -3.44
C VAL A 229 -21.45 10.97 -3.38
N TRP A 230 -21.37 9.64 -3.46
CA TRP A 230 -20.09 8.94 -3.42
C TRP A 230 -19.27 9.12 -4.70
N PHE A 231 -19.94 9.13 -5.88
CA PHE A 231 -19.27 9.44 -7.14
C PHE A 231 -18.71 10.87 -7.16
N GLN A 232 -19.42 11.84 -6.57
CA GLN A 232 -18.92 13.20 -6.44
C GLN A 232 -17.64 13.27 -5.62
N LYS A 233 -17.61 12.62 -4.46
CA LYS A 233 -16.41 12.56 -3.61
C LYS A 233 -15.20 11.95 -4.34
N ALA A 234 -15.42 10.90 -5.12
CA ALA A 234 -14.35 10.29 -5.92
C ALA A 234 -13.94 11.20 -7.09
N ALA A 235 -14.88 11.85 -7.76
CA ALA A 235 -14.63 12.76 -8.88
C ALA A 235 -13.83 13.99 -8.46
N GLU A 236 -14.08 14.54 -7.28
CA GLU A 236 -13.32 15.65 -6.68
C GLU A 236 -11.86 15.29 -6.39
N GLN A 237 -11.55 14.00 -6.27
CA GLN A 237 -10.19 13.45 -6.17
C GLN A 237 -9.61 13.04 -7.53
N GLU A 238 -10.19 13.51 -8.61
CA GLU A 238 -9.76 13.24 -9.99
C GLU A 238 -9.85 11.74 -10.39
N GLN A 239 -10.60 10.92 -9.64
CA GLN A 239 -10.78 9.51 -9.94
C GLN A 239 -11.62 9.35 -11.23
N PRO A 240 -11.05 8.76 -12.31
CA PRO A 240 -11.67 8.86 -13.65
C PRO A 240 -13.06 8.21 -13.77
N ILE A 241 -13.28 7.07 -13.08
CA ILE A 241 -14.59 6.41 -13.07
C ILE A 241 -15.59 7.22 -12.25
N GLY A 242 -15.15 7.81 -11.13
CA GLY A 242 -15.97 8.72 -10.33
C GLY A 242 -16.45 9.92 -11.15
N GLN A 243 -15.57 10.54 -11.93
CA GLN A 243 -15.91 11.65 -12.82
C GLN A 243 -16.92 11.23 -13.89
N GLN A 244 -16.72 10.08 -14.53
CA GLN A 244 -17.64 9.55 -15.53
C GLN A 244 -19.02 9.25 -14.91
N MET A 245 -19.07 8.64 -13.72
CA MET A 245 -20.33 8.35 -13.03
C MET A 245 -21.04 9.63 -12.57
N LEU A 246 -20.29 10.63 -12.10
CA LEU A 246 -20.87 11.94 -11.76
C LEU A 246 -21.45 12.64 -12.98
N GLY A 247 -20.79 12.56 -14.14
CA GLY A 247 -21.34 13.01 -15.43
C GLY A 247 -22.70 12.38 -15.72
N SER A 248 -22.83 11.07 -15.48
CA SER A 248 -24.12 10.36 -15.61
C SER A 248 -25.15 10.84 -14.61
N CYS A 249 -24.77 11.16 -13.38
CA CYS A 249 -25.69 11.71 -12.37
C CYS A 249 -26.32 13.02 -12.83
N TYR A 250 -25.57 13.93 -13.42
CA TYR A 250 -26.08 15.19 -13.98
C TYR A 250 -26.93 14.97 -15.24
N LEU A 251 -26.51 14.03 -16.10
CA LEU A 251 -27.22 13.75 -17.33
C LEU A 251 -28.65 13.23 -17.08
N TYR A 252 -28.80 12.33 -16.12
CA TYR A 252 -30.08 11.69 -15.80
C TYR A 252 -30.87 12.39 -14.69
N GLY A 253 -30.26 13.31 -13.96
CA GLY A 253 -30.90 14.06 -12.88
C GLY A 253 -31.14 13.26 -11.61
N ASN A 254 -30.23 12.29 -11.30
CA ASN A 254 -30.37 11.35 -10.19
C ASN A 254 -30.19 12.00 -8.80
N MET A 255 -29.53 13.15 -8.73
CA MET A 255 -29.28 13.91 -7.49
C MET A 255 -29.76 15.35 -7.59
N TRP A 256 -29.67 15.96 -8.78
CA TRP A 256 -30.02 17.33 -9.11
C TRP A 256 -30.94 17.34 -10.32
N GLN A 257 -31.41 18.53 -10.74
CA GLN A 257 -32.04 18.67 -12.05
C GLN A 257 -31.03 18.28 -13.15
N LYS A 258 -31.55 17.73 -14.26
CA LYS A 258 -30.72 17.39 -15.41
C LYS A 258 -29.92 18.61 -15.88
N ASP A 259 -28.62 18.43 -15.98
CA ASP A 259 -27.69 19.47 -16.43
C ASP A 259 -26.68 18.89 -17.41
N ARG A 260 -26.98 19.07 -18.70
CA ARG A 260 -26.11 18.59 -19.80
C ARG A 260 -24.75 19.31 -19.84
N ILE A 261 -24.67 20.54 -19.34
CA ILE A 261 -23.41 21.31 -19.31
C ILE A 261 -22.49 20.70 -18.27
N GLN A 262 -23.02 20.46 -17.06
CA GLN A 262 -22.24 19.78 -16.02
C GLN A 262 -21.90 18.33 -16.41
N ALA A 263 -22.83 17.60 -17.00
CA ALA A 263 -22.55 16.24 -17.49
C ALA A 263 -21.38 16.23 -18.49
N LYS A 264 -21.42 17.14 -19.48
CA LYS A 264 -20.35 17.29 -20.49
C LYS A 264 -19.02 17.65 -19.84
N LYS A 265 -19.01 18.59 -18.87
CA LYS A 265 -17.80 18.97 -18.13
C LYS A 265 -17.16 17.75 -17.44
N TRP A 266 -17.95 16.97 -16.70
CA TRP A 266 -17.42 15.81 -15.95
C TRP A 266 -16.99 14.67 -16.86
N TYR A 267 -17.69 14.42 -17.97
CA TYR A 267 -17.22 13.45 -18.98
C TYR A 267 -15.94 13.91 -19.65
N GLY A 268 -15.75 15.21 -19.90
CA GLY A 268 -14.50 15.76 -20.42
C GLY A 268 -13.34 15.51 -19.46
N LEU A 269 -13.49 15.83 -18.17
CA LEU A 269 -12.49 15.56 -17.15
C LEU A 269 -12.17 14.05 -17.04
N ALA A 270 -13.19 13.20 -17.10
CA ALA A 270 -12.98 11.74 -17.10
C ALA A 270 -12.16 11.30 -18.32
N CYS A 271 -12.43 11.87 -19.49
CA CYS A 271 -11.67 11.61 -20.72
C CYS A 271 -10.21 12.05 -20.59
N ASP A 272 -9.98 13.27 -20.10
CA ASP A 272 -8.64 13.83 -19.89
C ASP A 272 -7.82 12.98 -18.90
N ASN A 273 -8.49 12.36 -17.93
CA ASN A 273 -7.90 11.43 -16.95
C ASN A 273 -7.88 9.97 -17.44
N GLY A 274 -8.08 9.72 -18.74
CA GLY A 274 -7.89 8.41 -19.38
C GLY A 274 -9.09 7.47 -19.32
N ASN A 275 -10.29 7.93 -18.95
CA ASN A 275 -11.49 7.10 -18.97
C ASN A 275 -12.12 7.08 -20.36
N GLN A 276 -12.00 5.96 -21.08
CA GLN A 276 -12.52 5.78 -22.44
C GLN A 276 -14.04 6.02 -22.53
N LYS A 277 -14.82 5.52 -21.55
CA LYS A 277 -16.28 5.73 -21.53
C LYS A 277 -16.65 7.19 -21.30
N GLY A 278 -15.81 7.93 -20.58
CA GLY A 278 -15.93 9.38 -20.45
C GLY A 278 -15.73 10.09 -21.79
N CYS A 279 -14.72 9.69 -22.57
CA CYS A 279 -14.48 10.25 -23.91
C CYS A 279 -15.65 9.98 -24.85
N GLU A 280 -16.17 8.77 -24.87
CA GLU A 280 -17.31 8.37 -25.68
C GLU A 280 -18.56 9.22 -25.33
N ALA A 281 -18.89 9.30 -24.04
CA ALA A 281 -20.04 10.08 -23.55
C ALA A 281 -19.90 11.58 -23.84
N TYR A 282 -18.68 12.14 -23.69
CA TYR A 282 -18.37 13.51 -24.07
C TYR A 282 -18.60 13.76 -25.56
N GLY A 283 -18.12 12.84 -26.42
CA GLY A 283 -18.31 12.90 -27.87
C GLY A 283 -19.78 12.85 -28.28
N GLU A 284 -20.57 11.96 -27.69
CA GLU A 284 -22.02 11.83 -27.95
C GLU A 284 -22.79 13.13 -27.56
N LEU A 285 -22.45 13.71 -26.40
CA LEU A 285 -23.05 15.00 -26.00
C LEU A 285 -22.66 16.14 -26.94
N ASN A 286 -21.45 16.14 -27.52
CA ASN A 286 -21.02 17.13 -28.50
C ASN A 286 -21.79 17.01 -29.82
N ARG A 287 -22.14 15.79 -30.23
CA ARG A 287 -22.90 15.52 -31.45
C ARG A 287 -24.42 15.68 -31.27
N GLY A 288 -24.87 15.90 -30.04
CA GLY A 288 -26.30 15.99 -29.73
C GLY A 288 -27.03 14.65 -29.70
N GLU A 289 -26.31 13.54 -29.58
CA GLU A 289 -26.85 12.16 -29.61
C GLU A 289 -27.35 11.67 -28.24
N ARG A 290 -27.15 12.42 -27.15
CA ARG A 290 -27.62 12.15 -25.77
C ARG A 290 -28.43 13.31 -25.19
#